data_891d840568f6e423700393ad63a150df
#
_entry.id   891d840568f6e423700393ad63a150df
#
_cell.length_a   1.000
_cell.length_b   1.000
_cell.length_c   1.000
_cell.angle_alpha   90.00
_cell.angle_beta   90.00
_cell.angle_gamma   90.00
#
_symmetry.space_group_name_H-M   'P 1'
#
loop_
_entity.id
_entity.type
_entity.pdbx_description
1 polymer ?
#
loop_
_entity_poly.entity_id
_entity_poly.type
_entity_poly.pdbx_seq_one_letter_code
_entity_poly.pdbx_strand_id
1 'polypeptide(L)'
;MNKNKHVTRLVFMAMMVALGVVISPILRIEGMCPMAHLINITCAVMLGPWYALACACAIGLIRMVCMGIPPLALTGAVFGAFLSGILYRLSKGKLIWAFAGEVIGTGIIGSIISYPVMAWIWGKTGLTWFFYVPSFLAGTIIGGTIAFFLLKHLQKAKLLSKFQEALGTKPYNQ
;
A
#
# COMPACT_ATOMS: atom_id res chain seq x y z
N MET A 1 -12.04 20.06 11.85
CA MET A 1 -10.79 19.85 11.06
C MET A 1 -10.54 21.13 10.26
N ASN A 2 -9.35 21.72 10.35
CA ASN A 2 -9.07 22.99 9.67
C ASN A 2 -9.08 22.76 8.14
N LYS A 3 -9.80 23.59 7.37
CA LYS A 3 -9.97 23.50 5.92
C LYS A 3 -8.65 23.32 5.16
N ASN A 4 -7.60 24.01 5.62
CA ASN A 4 -6.26 23.92 5.03
C ASN A 4 -5.63 22.51 5.17
N LYS A 5 -5.78 21.83 6.31
CA LYS A 5 -5.26 20.48 6.51
C LYS A 5 -5.96 19.43 5.63
N HIS A 6 -7.26 19.64 5.34
CA HIS A 6 -7.99 18.76 4.43
C HIS A 6 -7.46 18.87 2.99
N VAL A 7 -7.26 20.10 2.52
CA VAL A 7 -6.69 20.35 1.17
C VAL A 7 -5.28 19.77 1.08
N THR A 8 -4.40 20.03 2.07
CA THR A 8 -3.03 19.47 2.10
C THR A 8 -3.04 17.95 2.01
N ARG A 9 -3.96 17.28 2.73
CA ARG A 9 -4.11 15.83 2.68
C ARG A 9 -4.53 15.32 1.30
N LEU A 10 -5.47 16.00 0.63
CA LEU A 10 -5.91 15.63 -0.71
C LEU A 10 -4.80 15.81 -1.74
N VAL A 11 -4.05 16.91 -1.65
CA VAL A 11 -2.88 17.15 -2.52
C VAL A 11 -1.83 16.06 -2.33
N PHE A 12 -1.49 15.74 -1.07
CA PHE A 12 -0.55 14.67 -0.78
C PHE A 12 -1.04 13.30 -1.29
N MET A 13 -2.33 13.02 -1.12
CA MET A 13 -2.95 11.80 -1.67
C MET A 13 -2.81 11.73 -3.20
N ALA A 14 -3.10 12.84 -3.91
CA ALA A 14 -2.96 12.91 -5.35
C ALA A 14 -1.50 12.69 -5.81
N MET A 15 -0.53 13.29 -5.10
CA MET A 15 0.89 13.08 -5.36
C MET A 15 1.29 11.60 -5.15
N MET A 16 0.82 10.97 -4.07
CA MET A 16 1.11 9.56 -3.81
C MET A 16 0.46 8.63 -4.84
N VAL A 17 -0.74 8.97 -5.32
CA VAL A 17 -1.38 8.22 -6.42
C VAL A 17 -0.56 8.35 -7.70
N ALA A 18 -0.15 9.56 -8.09
CA ALA A 18 0.69 9.78 -9.27
C ALA A 18 2.02 9.02 -9.18
N LEU A 19 2.73 9.14 -8.04
CA LEU A 19 3.95 8.40 -7.78
C LEU A 19 3.71 6.88 -7.84
N GLY A 20 2.64 6.39 -7.21
CA GLY A 20 2.29 4.98 -7.18
C GLY A 20 2.04 4.41 -8.59
N VAL A 21 1.38 5.16 -9.46
CA VAL A 21 1.16 4.77 -10.86
C VAL A 21 2.48 4.67 -11.61
N VAL A 22 3.36 5.68 -11.45
CA VAL A 22 4.63 5.77 -12.20
C VAL A 22 5.67 4.75 -11.72
N ILE A 23 5.83 4.58 -10.40
CA ILE A 23 6.91 3.73 -9.87
C ILE A 23 6.52 2.26 -9.71
N SER A 24 5.22 1.95 -9.62
CA SER A 24 4.77 0.55 -9.46
C SER A 24 5.24 -0.40 -10.57
N PRO A 25 5.36 0.00 -11.85
CA PRO A 25 5.91 -0.87 -12.89
C PRO A 25 7.40 -1.20 -12.70
N ILE A 26 8.13 -0.41 -11.91
CA ILE A 26 9.55 -0.65 -11.65
C ILE A 26 9.70 -1.94 -10.85
N LEU A 27 10.56 -2.86 -11.30
CA LEU A 27 10.78 -4.19 -10.73
C LEU A 27 9.52 -5.09 -10.72
N ARG A 28 8.58 -4.83 -11.65
CA ARG A 28 7.36 -5.63 -11.74
C ARG A 28 7.62 -6.97 -12.44
N ILE A 29 7.22 -8.04 -11.78
CA ILE A 29 7.00 -9.36 -12.36
C ILE A 29 5.54 -9.73 -12.10
N GLU A 30 4.94 -10.64 -12.85
CA GLU A 30 3.55 -11.04 -12.62
C GLU A 30 3.34 -11.52 -11.17
N GLY A 31 2.38 -10.91 -10.48
CA GLY A 31 2.12 -11.19 -9.06
C GLY A 31 3.12 -10.55 -8.09
N MET A 32 4.18 -9.88 -8.56
CA MET A 32 5.14 -9.20 -7.69
C MET A 32 5.32 -7.75 -8.13
N CYS A 33 5.07 -6.80 -7.22
CA CYS A 33 5.14 -5.37 -7.49
C CYS A 33 5.71 -4.60 -6.27
N PRO A 34 7.01 -4.74 -5.95
CA PRO A 34 7.59 -4.22 -4.71
C PRO A 34 7.33 -2.74 -4.48
N MET A 35 7.42 -1.92 -5.53
CA MET A 35 7.22 -0.48 -5.40
C MET A 35 5.78 -0.08 -5.02
N ALA A 36 4.78 -0.90 -5.37
CA ALA A 36 3.41 -0.67 -4.93
C ALA A 36 3.27 -0.81 -3.40
N HIS A 37 3.96 -1.77 -2.80
CA HIS A 37 3.93 -2.01 -1.35
C HIS A 37 4.67 -0.91 -0.57
N LEU A 38 5.73 -0.33 -1.15
CA LEU A 38 6.37 0.88 -0.63
C LEU A 38 5.35 2.03 -0.50
N ILE A 39 4.56 2.27 -1.56
CA ILE A 39 3.53 3.33 -1.56
C ILE A 39 2.42 3.02 -0.57
N ASN A 40 1.92 1.77 -0.53
CA ASN A 40 0.87 1.36 0.38
C ASN A 40 1.23 1.65 1.84
N ILE A 41 2.40 1.18 2.29
CA ILE A 41 2.86 1.39 3.67
C ILE A 41 3.09 2.88 3.95
N THR A 42 3.69 3.61 3.01
CA THR A 42 3.91 5.06 3.17
C THR A 42 2.59 5.80 3.31
N CYS A 43 1.60 5.54 2.45
CA CYS A 43 0.26 6.11 2.56
C CYS A 43 -0.42 5.72 3.88
N ALA A 44 -0.30 4.46 4.30
CA ALA A 44 -0.89 3.95 5.53
C ALA A 44 -0.36 4.69 6.78
N VAL A 45 0.95 4.92 6.83
CA VAL A 45 1.60 5.62 7.94
C VAL A 45 1.34 7.13 7.92
N MET A 46 1.36 7.76 6.73
CA MET A 46 1.20 9.20 6.59
C MET A 46 -0.26 9.65 6.66
N LEU A 47 -1.16 8.95 5.97
CA LEU A 47 -2.56 9.35 5.78
C LEU A 47 -3.54 8.56 6.66
N GLY A 48 -3.12 7.35 7.09
CA GLY A 48 -3.96 6.41 7.83
C GLY A 48 -4.78 5.49 6.91
N PRO A 49 -5.53 4.51 7.50
CA PRO A 49 -6.07 3.36 6.78
C PRO A 49 -7.04 3.71 5.64
N TRP A 50 -7.98 4.62 5.86
CA TRP A 50 -9.01 4.96 4.88
C TRP A 50 -8.46 5.69 3.65
N TYR A 51 -7.53 6.63 3.85
CA TYR A 51 -6.89 7.33 2.74
C TYR A 51 -5.87 6.44 2.01
N ALA A 52 -5.18 5.55 2.74
CA ALA A 52 -4.32 4.55 2.11
C ALA A 52 -5.12 3.59 1.24
N LEU A 53 -6.28 3.12 1.73
CA LEU A 53 -7.21 2.33 0.93
C LEU A 53 -7.64 3.07 -0.34
N ALA A 54 -8.04 4.34 -0.20
CA ALA A 54 -8.44 5.17 -1.35
C ALA A 54 -7.30 5.35 -2.36
N CYS A 55 -6.06 5.59 -1.89
CA CYS A 55 -4.87 5.63 -2.75
C CYS A 55 -4.64 4.32 -3.48
N ALA A 56 -4.70 3.18 -2.77
CA ALA A 56 -4.51 1.86 -3.36
C ALA A 56 -5.57 1.54 -4.43
N CYS A 57 -6.84 1.89 -4.16
CA CYS A 57 -7.92 1.77 -5.13
C CYS A 57 -7.66 2.64 -6.37
N ALA A 58 -7.33 3.91 -6.18
CA ALA A 58 -7.06 4.84 -7.29
C ALA A 58 -5.88 4.37 -8.14
N ILE A 59 -4.76 4.00 -7.53
CA ILE A 59 -3.57 3.47 -8.23
C ILE A 59 -3.93 2.19 -8.99
N GLY A 60 -4.63 1.25 -8.35
CA GLY A 60 -5.05 0.00 -8.96
C GLY A 60 -5.94 0.22 -10.18
N LEU A 61 -6.97 1.06 -10.05
CA LEU A 61 -7.90 1.38 -11.14
C LEU A 61 -7.19 2.09 -12.31
N ILE A 62 -6.38 3.11 -12.04
CA ILE A 62 -5.63 3.82 -13.10
C ILE A 62 -4.72 2.84 -13.84
N ARG A 63 -4.00 1.96 -13.13
CA ARG A 63 -3.13 0.97 -13.74
C ARG A 63 -3.89 -0.07 -14.56
N MET A 64 -5.08 -0.47 -14.11
CA MET A 64 -5.94 -1.39 -14.87
C MET A 64 -6.44 -0.74 -16.16
N VAL A 65 -6.97 0.50 -16.08
CA VAL A 65 -7.58 1.18 -17.22
C VAL A 65 -6.53 1.73 -18.19
N CYS A 66 -5.48 2.39 -17.69
CA CYS A 66 -4.51 3.07 -18.54
C CYS A 66 -3.35 2.19 -18.99
N MET A 67 -3.02 1.13 -18.23
CA MET A 67 -1.86 0.27 -18.50
C MET A 67 -2.24 -1.18 -18.84
N GLY A 68 -3.54 -1.52 -18.90
CA GLY A 68 -4.01 -2.88 -19.19
C GLY A 68 -3.55 -3.93 -18.18
N ILE A 69 -3.28 -3.52 -16.93
CA ILE A 69 -2.81 -4.43 -15.90
C ILE A 69 -3.98 -5.26 -15.35
N PRO A 70 -3.81 -6.57 -15.16
CA PRO A 70 -4.86 -7.41 -14.60
C PRO A 70 -5.38 -6.93 -13.24
N PRO A 71 -6.59 -7.34 -12.82
CA PRO A 71 -7.19 -7.01 -11.52
C PRO A 71 -6.33 -7.31 -10.29
N LEU A 72 -5.26 -8.08 -10.43
CA LEU A 72 -4.22 -8.25 -9.42
C LEU A 72 -3.68 -6.94 -8.85
N ALA A 73 -3.67 -5.87 -9.66
CA ALA A 73 -3.23 -4.55 -9.20
C ALA A 73 -4.13 -3.98 -8.11
N LEU A 74 -5.41 -4.31 -8.14
CA LEU A 74 -6.40 -3.87 -7.15
C LEU A 74 -6.48 -4.85 -5.97
N THR A 75 -6.73 -6.14 -6.25
CA THR A 75 -6.91 -7.15 -5.20
C THR A 75 -5.67 -7.32 -4.32
N GLY A 76 -4.48 -7.16 -4.91
CA GLY A 76 -3.22 -7.23 -4.18
C GLY A 76 -2.89 -5.99 -3.36
N ALA A 77 -3.49 -4.81 -3.61
CA ALA A 77 -3.08 -3.58 -2.95
C ALA A 77 -3.99 -3.16 -1.79
N VAL A 78 -5.31 -3.33 -1.96
CA VAL A 78 -6.32 -2.72 -1.07
C VAL A 78 -6.28 -3.27 0.35
N PHE A 79 -6.14 -4.57 0.51
CA PHE A 79 -6.12 -5.22 1.83
C PHE A 79 -4.87 -4.86 2.62
N GLY A 80 -3.70 -4.83 1.96
CA GLY A 80 -2.44 -4.46 2.57
C GLY A 80 -2.42 -3.01 3.02
N ALA A 81 -2.77 -2.08 2.14
CA ALA A 81 -2.81 -0.66 2.45
C ALA A 81 -3.73 -0.36 3.65
N PHE A 82 -4.91 -0.98 3.70
CA PHE A 82 -5.85 -0.81 4.79
C PHE A 82 -5.34 -1.40 6.10
N LEU A 83 -4.89 -2.66 6.06
CA LEU A 83 -4.44 -3.38 7.25
C LEU A 83 -3.16 -2.76 7.83
N SER A 84 -2.23 -2.31 6.97
CA SER A 84 -1.05 -1.54 7.39
C SER A 84 -1.42 -0.32 8.22
N GLY A 85 -2.42 0.44 7.77
CA GLY A 85 -2.88 1.63 8.47
C GLY A 85 -3.57 1.32 9.80
N ILE A 86 -4.36 0.24 9.86
CA ILE A 86 -5.02 -0.20 11.09
C ILE A 86 -3.97 -0.65 12.11
N LEU A 87 -3.08 -1.57 11.73
CA LEU A 87 -2.10 -2.11 12.66
C LEU A 87 -1.10 -1.04 13.13
N TYR A 88 -0.73 -0.10 12.24
CA TYR A 88 0.07 1.06 12.63
C TYR A 88 -0.61 1.89 13.74
N ARG A 89 -1.92 2.16 13.59
CA ARG A 89 -2.68 2.92 14.60
C ARG A 89 -2.85 2.15 15.91
N LEU A 90 -3.20 0.87 15.84
CA LEU A 90 -3.38 0.02 17.02
C LEU A 90 -2.09 -0.15 17.82
N SER A 91 -0.97 -0.23 17.13
CA SER A 91 0.36 -0.35 17.75
C SER A 91 0.95 0.99 18.24
N LYS A 92 0.14 2.07 18.22
CA LYS A 92 0.57 3.42 18.63
C LYS A 92 1.81 3.90 17.84
N GLY A 93 1.83 3.63 16.52
CA GLY A 93 2.83 4.17 15.61
C GLY A 93 4.07 3.30 15.37
N LYS A 94 4.08 2.04 15.79
CA LYS A 94 5.20 1.14 15.51
C LYS A 94 5.23 0.73 14.04
N LEU A 95 6.28 1.12 13.31
CA LEU A 95 6.44 0.87 11.87
C LEU A 95 6.44 -0.62 11.51
N ILE A 96 6.94 -1.48 12.40
CA ILE A 96 6.94 -2.94 12.17
C ILE A 96 5.52 -3.50 12.01
N TRP A 97 4.53 -2.93 12.68
CA TRP A 97 3.14 -3.37 12.54
C TRP A 97 2.48 -2.85 11.25
N ALA A 98 2.93 -1.70 10.72
CA ALA A 98 2.53 -1.28 9.37
C ALA A 98 3.08 -2.26 8.32
N PHE A 99 4.34 -2.66 8.45
CA PHE A 99 4.95 -3.68 7.60
C PHE A 99 4.23 -5.03 7.70
N ALA A 100 3.96 -5.51 8.92
CA ALA A 100 3.22 -6.76 9.15
C ALA A 100 1.80 -6.70 8.52
N GLY A 101 1.13 -5.55 8.62
CA GLY A 101 -0.17 -5.32 7.99
C GLY A 101 -0.14 -5.49 6.47
N GLU A 102 0.90 -4.99 5.81
CA GLU A 102 1.08 -5.16 4.37
C GLU A 102 1.35 -6.63 4.01
N VAL A 103 2.22 -7.31 4.75
CA VAL A 103 2.54 -8.73 4.50
C VAL A 103 1.30 -9.61 4.68
N ILE A 104 0.53 -9.42 5.74
CA ILE A 104 -0.69 -10.17 5.98
C ILE A 104 -1.78 -9.78 4.98
N GLY A 105 -2.01 -8.47 4.80
CA GLY A 105 -3.10 -7.95 3.96
C GLY A 105 -2.90 -8.26 2.49
N THR A 106 -1.75 -7.94 1.93
CA THR A 106 -1.44 -8.20 0.52
C THR A 106 -0.86 -9.60 0.33
N GLY A 107 0.16 -9.98 1.11
CA GLY A 107 0.89 -11.23 0.91
C GLY A 107 0.03 -12.47 1.11
N ILE A 108 -0.94 -12.44 2.02
CA ILE A 108 -1.80 -13.58 2.34
C ILE A 108 -3.23 -13.33 1.83
N ILE A 109 -3.94 -12.34 2.39
CA ILE A 109 -5.37 -12.14 2.09
C ILE A 109 -5.56 -11.74 0.64
N GLY A 110 -4.85 -10.71 0.16
CA GLY A 110 -4.95 -10.20 -1.20
C GLY A 110 -4.54 -11.25 -2.25
N SER A 111 -3.51 -12.05 -1.97
CA SER A 111 -3.05 -13.11 -2.88
C SER A 111 -4.09 -14.23 -3.03
N ILE A 112 -4.72 -14.65 -1.93
CA ILE A 112 -5.77 -15.69 -1.95
C ILE A 112 -7.01 -15.18 -2.69
N ILE A 113 -7.46 -13.93 -2.39
CA ILE A 113 -8.61 -13.30 -3.05
C ILE A 113 -8.32 -13.04 -4.53
N SER A 114 -7.07 -12.87 -4.93
CA SER A 114 -6.69 -12.70 -6.32
C SER A 114 -6.97 -13.94 -7.18
N TYR A 115 -6.96 -15.14 -6.60
CA TYR A 115 -7.25 -16.38 -7.33
C TYR A 115 -8.64 -16.37 -7.98
N PRO A 116 -9.77 -16.24 -7.24
CA PRO A 116 -11.09 -16.25 -7.85
C PRO A 116 -11.30 -15.10 -8.85
N VAL A 117 -10.74 -13.94 -8.58
CA VAL A 117 -10.83 -12.78 -9.50
C VAL A 117 -10.11 -13.08 -10.81
N MET A 118 -8.92 -13.66 -10.76
CA MET A 118 -8.16 -13.98 -11.96
C MET A 118 -8.72 -15.19 -12.71
N ALA A 119 -9.21 -16.22 -12.00
CA ALA A 119 -9.75 -17.40 -12.61
C ALA A 119 -11.14 -17.18 -13.22
N TRP A 120 -12.05 -16.55 -12.49
CA TRP A 120 -13.45 -16.44 -12.89
C TRP A 120 -13.79 -15.15 -13.64
N ILE A 121 -13.17 -14.03 -13.27
CA ILE A 121 -13.46 -12.73 -13.90
C ILE A 121 -12.50 -12.48 -15.06
N TRP A 122 -11.21 -12.76 -14.89
CA TRP A 122 -10.20 -12.53 -15.92
C TRP A 122 -10.01 -13.71 -16.88
N GLY A 123 -10.58 -14.90 -16.55
CA GLY A 123 -10.52 -16.09 -17.40
C GLY A 123 -9.16 -16.81 -17.45
N LYS A 124 -8.29 -16.58 -16.45
CA LYS A 124 -6.98 -17.22 -16.41
C LYS A 124 -7.08 -18.66 -15.91
N THR A 125 -6.65 -19.62 -16.73
CA THR A 125 -6.68 -21.05 -16.40
C THR A 125 -5.40 -21.54 -15.73
N GLY A 126 -5.44 -22.71 -15.09
CA GLY A 126 -4.25 -23.34 -14.48
C GLY A 126 -3.83 -22.72 -13.13
N LEU A 127 -4.68 -21.89 -12.51
CA LEU A 127 -4.42 -21.30 -11.21
C LEU A 127 -4.90 -22.18 -10.06
N THR A 128 -4.23 -22.06 -8.91
CA THR A 128 -4.64 -22.63 -7.61
C THR A 128 -4.84 -21.53 -6.60
N TRP A 129 -5.50 -21.82 -5.47
CA TRP A 129 -5.76 -20.86 -4.40
C TRP A 129 -4.50 -20.15 -3.85
N PHE A 130 -3.36 -20.83 -3.85
CA PHE A 130 -2.09 -20.32 -3.33
C PHE A 130 -1.09 -19.91 -4.41
N PHE A 131 -1.52 -19.89 -5.68
CA PHE A 131 -0.64 -19.59 -6.82
C PHE A 131 0.10 -18.25 -6.66
N TYR A 132 -0.61 -17.22 -6.21
CA TYR A 132 -0.05 -15.87 -6.06
C TYR A 132 0.66 -15.61 -4.73
N VAL A 133 0.51 -16.50 -3.73
CA VAL A 133 1.06 -16.27 -2.37
C VAL A 133 2.58 -16.08 -2.38
N PRO A 134 3.40 -16.94 -3.04
CA PRO A 134 4.85 -16.76 -3.01
C PRO A 134 5.32 -15.43 -3.62
N SER A 135 4.76 -15.04 -4.77
CA SER A 135 5.13 -13.81 -5.47
C SER A 135 4.65 -12.56 -4.73
N PHE A 136 3.45 -12.59 -4.14
CA PHE A 136 2.93 -11.49 -3.34
C PHE A 136 3.73 -11.32 -2.04
N LEU A 137 4.08 -12.42 -1.35
CA LEU A 137 4.94 -12.37 -0.17
C LEU A 137 6.32 -11.79 -0.51
N ALA A 138 6.95 -12.26 -1.59
CA ALA A 138 8.23 -11.71 -2.02
C ALA A 138 8.14 -10.21 -2.31
N GLY A 139 7.11 -9.77 -3.04
CA GLY A 139 6.86 -8.36 -3.34
C GLY A 139 6.66 -7.51 -2.09
N THR A 140 5.82 -7.98 -1.14
CA THR A 140 5.54 -7.27 0.12
C THR A 140 6.77 -7.20 1.03
N ILE A 141 7.58 -8.26 1.10
CA ILE A 141 8.81 -8.27 1.89
C ILE A 141 9.82 -7.27 1.31
N ILE A 142 10.06 -7.30 -0.01
CA ILE A 142 11.02 -6.38 -0.65
C ILE A 142 10.55 -4.94 -0.52
N GLY A 143 9.35 -4.63 -1.00
CA GLY A 143 8.81 -3.26 -0.97
C GLY A 143 8.56 -2.75 0.45
N GLY A 144 8.09 -3.62 1.33
CA GLY A 144 7.88 -3.31 2.73
C GLY A 144 9.17 -3.04 3.50
N THR A 145 10.25 -3.76 3.18
CA THR A 145 11.58 -3.50 3.76
C THR A 145 12.09 -2.12 3.35
N ILE A 146 11.96 -1.77 2.06
CA ILE A 146 12.33 -0.43 1.57
C ILE A 146 11.51 0.64 2.30
N ALA A 147 10.18 0.45 2.40
CA ALA A 147 9.28 1.36 3.12
C ALA A 147 9.67 1.51 4.60
N PHE A 148 9.97 0.40 5.25
CA PHE A 148 10.36 0.39 6.67
C PHE A 148 11.62 1.21 6.92
N PHE A 149 12.67 1.02 6.13
CA PHE A 149 13.90 1.79 6.28
C PHE A 149 13.72 3.27 5.94
N LEU A 150 12.98 3.59 4.88
CA LEU A 150 12.64 4.96 4.51
C LEU A 150 11.90 5.67 5.65
N LEU A 151 10.82 5.07 6.15
CA LEU A 151 10.01 5.66 7.22
C LEU A 151 10.77 5.74 8.54
N LYS A 152 11.61 4.75 8.85
CA LYS A 152 12.48 4.77 10.02
C LYS A 152 13.51 5.91 9.94
N HIS A 153 14.05 6.19 8.75
CA HIS A 153 14.94 7.33 8.54
C HIS A 153 14.21 8.66 8.75
N LEU A 154 13.01 8.81 8.16
CA LEU A 154 12.16 9.99 8.37
C LEU A 154 11.76 10.17 9.85
N GLN A 155 11.54 9.09 10.57
CA GLN A 155 11.24 9.11 12.00
C GLN A 155 12.43 9.60 12.82
N LYS A 156 13.65 9.09 12.56
CA LYS A 156 14.89 9.56 13.21
C LYS A 156 15.17 11.04 12.93
N ALA A 157 14.87 11.51 11.73
CA ALA A 157 15.00 12.92 11.35
C ALA A 157 13.89 13.82 11.92
N LYS A 158 12.93 13.27 12.68
CA LYS A 158 11.74 13.97 13.20
C LYS A 158 10.85 14.58 12.09
N LEU A 159 11.03 14.15 10.84
CA LEU A 159 10.24 14.61 9.70
C LEU A 159 8.89 13.90 9.63
N LEU A 160 8.82 12.62 10.05
CA LEU A 160 7.60 11.83 10.00
C LEU A 160 6.46 12.47 10.80
N SER A 161 6.72 12.90 12.04
CA SER A 161 5.74 13.59 12.88
C SER A 161 5.30 14.92 12.29
N LYS A 162 6.24 15.72 11.76
CA LYS A 162 5.93 16.99 11.08
C LYS A 162 5.00 16.79 9.88
N PHE A 163 5.26 15.78 9.04
CA PHE A 163 4.38 15.44 7.93
C PHE A 163 3.00 15.00 8.41
N GLN A 164 2.92 14.13 9.41
CA GLN A 164 1.66 13.69 9.99
C GLN A 164 0.83 14.86 10.55
N GLU A 165 1.46 15.79 11.26
CA GLU A 165 0.82 17.01 11.77
C GLU A 165 0.31 17.92 10.65
N ALA A 166 1.12 18.14 9.60
CA ALA A 166 0.73 18.91 8.43
C ALA A 166 -0.47 18.29 7.70
N LEU A 167 -0.50 16.96 7.61
CA LEU A 167 -1.61 16.20 7.02
C LEU A 167 -2.80 16.06 7.96
N GLY A 168 -2.71 16.53 9.21
CA GLY A 168 -3.78 16.40 10.21
C GLY A 168 -4.04 14.95 10.66
N THR A 169 -3.05 14.09 10.54
CA THR A 169 -3.05 12.75 11.13
C THR A 169 -2.38 12.77 12.51
N LYS A 170 -2.66 11.76 13.33
CA LYS A 170 -2.10 11.70 14.69
C LYS A 170 -0.60 11.38 14.62
N PRO A 171 0.29 12.26 15.07
CA PRO A 171 1.69 11.93 15.19
C PRO A 171 1.90 10.97 16.37
N TYR A 172 2.79 10.01 16.21
CA TYR A 172 3.24 9.14 17.28
C TYR A 172 4.72 9.43 17.53
N ASN A 173 5.00 10.10 18.65
CA ASN A 173 6.38 10.34 19.09
C ASN A 173 6.93 9.04 19.68
N GLN A 174 7.82 8.39 18.94
CA GLN A 174 8.60 7.24 19.39
C GLN A 174 10.09 7.51 19.23
#